data_e20c20245f8e0eaa94ed0ce7beb823ce
#
_entry.id   e20c20245f8e0eaa94ed0ce7beb823ce
#
_cell.length_a   1.000
_cell.length_b   1.000
_cell.length_c   1.000
_cell.angle_alpha   90.00
_cell.angle_beta   90.00
_cell.angle_gamma   90.00
#
_symmetry.space_group_name_H-M   'P 1'
#
loop_
_entity.id
_entity.type
_entity.pdbx_description
1 polymer ?
#
loop_
_entity_poly.entity_id
_entity_poly.type
_entity_poly.pdbx_seq_one_letter_code
_entity_poly.pdbx_strand_id
1 'polypeptide(L)'
;WRDLSKSDDLPPGAEVELLDAAEARYVSRGGLKLEGALRDTGLDVAGLHCLDVGQSTGGFTDCLLQHGAAQVIGVDVGQGQLHPRLAADERVRALHGVNARHLDASMLIAACADSTGTGGPFDSNFDLIVADLSFISLTLVLPALAPLLRANGQVLLLVKPQFELQPADIGKGGIVRD
;
A
#
# COMPACT_ATOMS: atom_id res chain seq x y z
N TRP A 1 -32.77 -13.75 4.18
CA TRP A 1 -31.49 -12.99 4.16
C TRP A 1 -31.22 -12.42 5.54
N ARG A 2 -30.01 -12.50 6.03
CA ARG A 2 -29.53 -11.86 7.27
C ARG A 2 -28.11 -11.34 7.06
N ASP A 3 -27.75 -10.31 7.78
CA ASP A 3 -26.38 -9.83 7.82
C ASP A 3 -25.48 -10.85 8.51
N LEU A 4 -24.31 -11.08 7.92
CA LEU A 4 -23.31 -12.04 8.41
C LEU A 4 -22.09 -11.29 8.94
N SER A 5 -21.54 -11.77 10.04
CA SER A 5 -20.23 -11.36 10.51
C SER A 5 -19.13 -12.30 9.97
N LYS A 6 -17.88 -11.87 10.05
CA LYS A 6 -16.71 -12.68 9.61
C LYS A 6 -16.56 -14.01 10.37
N SER A 7 -17.23 -14.13 11.53
CA SER A 7 -17.17 -15.31 12.41
C SER A 7 -18.39 -16.21 12.30
N ASP A 8 -19.34 -15.90 11.41
CA ASP A 8 -20.54 -16.72 11.24
C ASP A 8 -20.23 -17.96 10.42
N ASP A 9 -20.62 -19.13 10.93
CA ASP A 9 -20.59 -20.37 10.18
C ASP A 9 -21.73 -20.39 9.15
N LEU A 10 -21.40 -20.74 7.92
CA LEU A 10 -22.37 -20.85 6.83
C LEU A 10 -22.82 -22.31 6.70
N PRO A 11 -24.14 -22.58 6.64
CA PRO A 11 -24.63 -23.90 6.33
C PRO A 11 -24.25 -24.31 4.89
N PRO A 12 -24.08 -25.62 4.62
CA PRO A 12 -23.83 -26.09 3.27
C PRO A 12 -24.91 -25.59 2.28
N GLY A 13 -24.48 -25.02 1.16
CA GLY A 13 -25.38 -24.49 0.13
C GLY A 13 -25.94 -23.09 0.42
N ALA A 14 -25.41 -22.38 1.42
CA ALA A 14 -25.77 -20.98 1.63
C ALA A 14 -25.33 -20.10 0.46
N GLU A 15 -26.24 -19.25 -0.01
CA GLU A 15 -25.92 -18.17 -0.96
C GLU A 15 -25.48 -16.92 -0.18
N VAL A 16 -24.37 -16.33 -0.59
CA VAL A 16 -23.85 -15.09 -0.01
C VAL A 16 -23.91 -13.98 -1.04
N GLU A 17 -24.60 -12.93 -0.70
CA GLU A 17 -24.65 -11.70 -1.50
C GLU A 17 -23.87 -10.59 -0.77
N LEU A 18 -22.93 -9.97 -1.48
CA LEU A 18 -22.26 -8.77 -1.02
C LEU A 18 -23.13 -7.56 -1.33
N LEU A 19 -23.72 -6.96 -0.29
CA LEU A 19 -24.58 -5.79 -0.44
C LEU A 19 -23.83 -4.51 -0.79
N ASP A 20 -22.52 -4.45 -0.47
CA ASP A 20 -21.65 -3.32 -0.82
C ASP A 20 -20.63 -3.71 -1.89
N ALA A 21 -20.96 -3.40 -3.15
CA ALA A 21 -20.06 -3.61 -4.28
C ALA A 21 -18.77 -2.76 -4.18
N ALA A 22 -18.74 -1.71 -3.35
CA ALA A 22 -17.56 -0.88 -3.15
C ALA A 22 -16.43 -1.67 -2.47
N GLU A 23 -16.74 -2.55 -1.52
CA GLU A 23 -15.72 -3.42 -0.88
C GLU A 23 -15.08 -4.42 -1.85
N ALA A 24 -15.80 -4.79 -2.92
CA ALA A 24 -15.29 -5.73 -3.94
C ALA A 24 -14.46 -5.05 -5.05
N ARG A 25 -14.38 -3.72 -5.07
CA ARG A 25 -13.70 -2.97 -6.14
C ARG A 25 -12.19 -3.20 -6.15
N TYR A 26 -11.59 -3.32 -4.98
CA TYR A 26 -10.16 -3.53 -4.79
C TYR A 26 -9.88 -4.85 -4.08
N VAL A 27 -8.65 -5.35 -4.21
CA VAL A 27 -8.22 -6.59 -3.54
C VAL A 27 -8.29 -6.51 -2.01
N SER A 28 -8.40 -5.31 -1.44
CA SER A 28 -8.67 -5.10 -0.02
C SER A 28 -9.26 -3.70 0.22
N ARG A 29 -9.84 -3.50 1.42
CA ARG A 29 -10.38 -2.19 1.85
C ARG A 29 -9.36 -1.05 1.87
N GLY A 30 -8.06 -1.38 1.84
CA GLY A 30 -6.99 -0.40 1.67
C GLY A 30 -7.20 0.46 0.43
N GLY A 31 -7.61 -0.14 -0.69
CA GLY A 31 -7.86 0.59 -1.93
C GLY A 31 -8.89 1.71 -1.80
N LEU A 32 -9.96 1.50 -1.02
CA LEU A 32 -10.96 2.54 -0.76
C LEU A 32 -10.41 3.73 0.02
N LYS A 33 -9.46 3.49 0.93
CA LYS A 33 -8.80 4.59 1.67
C LYS A 33 -8.00 5.47 0.72
N LEU A 34 -7.21 4.84 -0.16
CA LEU A 34 -6.41 5.58 -1.13
C LEU A 34 -7.29 6.28 -2.16
N GLU A 35 -8.34 5.63 -2.68
CA GLU A 35 -9.31 6.24 -3.59
C GLU A 35 -9.92 7.51 -2.99
N GLY A 36 -10.35 7.45 -1.71
CA GLY A 36 -10.86 8.61 -0.99
C GLY A 36 -9.83 9.74 -0.93
N ALA A 37 -8.59 9.43 -0.59
CA ALA A 37 -7.52 10.41 -0.48
C ALA A 37 -7.16 11.03 -1.85
N LEU A 38 -7.09 10.23 -2.93
CA LEU A 38 -6.86 10.73 -4.30
C LEU A 38 -7.97 11.69 -4.74
N ARG A 39 -9.23 11.32 -4.48
CA ARG A 39 -10.37 12.19 -4.78
C ARG A 39 -10.32 13.51 -4.01
N ASP A 40 -10.05 13.44 -2.70
CA ASP A 40 -10.10 14.61 -1.82
C ASP A 40 -8.91 15.56 -2.06
N THR A 41 -7.77 15.04 -2.51
CA THR A 41 -6.58 15.84 -2.89
C THR A 41 -6.60 16.30 -4.35
N GLY A 42 -7.40 15.67 -5.20
CA GLY A 42 -7.39 15.90 -6.65
C GLY A 42 -6.11 15.40 -7.34
N LEU A 43 -5.35 14.51 -6.68
CA LEU A 43 -4.11 13.99 -7.23
C LEU A 43 -4.39 13.00 -8.37
N ASP A 44 -3.89 13.31 -9.57
CA ASP A 44 -3.92 12.41 -10.72
C ASP A 44 -2.67 11.52 -10.70
N VAL A 45 -2.88 10.22 -10.72
CA VAL A 45 -1.79 9.22 -10.68
C VAL A 45 -1.54 8.56 -12.06
N ALA A 46 -2.26 8.98 -13.09
CA ALA A 46 -2.11 8.42 -14.43
C ALA A 46 -0.67 8.61 -14.95
N GLY A 47 -0.06 7.51 -15.39
CA GLY A 47 1.31 7.50 -15.92
C GLY A 47 2.42 7.63 -14.88
N LEU A 48 2.11 7.73 -13.58
CA LEU A 48 3.11 7.89 -12.53
C LEU A 48 3.84 6.58 -12.20
N HIS A 49 5.11 6.73 -11.81
CA HIS A 49 5.92 5.69 -11.18
C HIS A 49 5.76 5.81 -9.65
N CYS A 50 5.16 4.80 -9.05
CA CYS A 50 4.72 4.85 -7.66
C CYS A 50 5.47 3.85 -6.77
N LEU A 51 5.67 4.22 -5.50
CA LEU A 51 6.14 3.34 -4.43
C LEU A 51 5.01 3.13 -3.42
N ASP A 52 4.63 1.88 -3.15
CA ASP A 52 3.64 1.47 -2.14
C ASP A 52 4.36 0.86 -0.94
N VAL A 53 4.41 1.59 0.17
CA VAL A 53 5.13 1.21 1.40
C VAL A 53 4.17 0.60 2.41
N GLY A 54 4.39 -0.68 2.72
CA GLY A 54 3.42 -1.48 3.46
C GLY A 54 2.38 -2.10 2.54
N GLN A 55 2.83 -2.68 1.42
CA GLN A 55 1.97 -3.19 0.34
C GLN A 55 0.93 -4.21 0.80
N SER A 56 1.28 -5.11 1.74
CA SER A 56 0.40 -6.15 2.27
C SER A 56 -0.30 -6.93 1.14
N THR A 57 -1.63 -7.02 1.15
CA THR A 57 -2.43 -7.67 0.09
C THR A 57 -2.49 -6.89 -1.21
N GLY A 58 -2.04 -5.63 -1.23
CA GLY A 58 -1.95 -4.79 -2.43
C GLY A 58 -3.14 -3.86 -2.66
N GLY A 59 -3.89 -3.48 -1.61
CA GLY A 59 -5.03 -2.58 -1.77
C GLY A 59 -4.66 -1.23 -2.37
N PHE A 60 -3.58 -0.60 -1.91
CA PHE A 60 -3.08 0.66 -2.46
C PHE A 60 -2.55 0.46 -3.88
N THR A 61 -1.74 -0.58 -4.09
CA THR A 61 -1.24 -0.97 -5.42
C THR A 61 -2.38 -1.12 -6.43
N ASP A 62 -3.44 -1.85 -6.08
CA ASP A 62 -4.61 -2.07 -6.96
C ASP A 62 -5.32 -0.75 -7.29
N CYS A 63 -5.48 0.13 -6.29
CA CYS A 63 -6.06 1.45 -6.51
C CYS A 63 -5.22 2.29 -7.47
N LEU A 64 -3.89 2.36 -7.28
CA LEU A 64 -2.98 3.09 -8.16
C LEU A 64 -3.08 2.59 -9.61
N LEU A 65 -3.07 1.27 -9.81
CA LEU A 65 -3.16 0.66 -11.14
C LEU A 65 -4.49 0.94 -11.83
N GLN A 66 -5.61 0.88 -11.09
CA GLN A 66 -6.94 1.19 -11.62
C GLN A 66 -7.09 2.67 -11.98
N HIS A 67 -6.35 3.56 -11.32
CA HIS A 67 -6.27 4.99 -11.65
C HIS A 67 -5.17 5.32 -12.68
N GLY A 68 -4.56 4.31 -13.31
CA GLY A 68 -3.67 4.50 -14.46
C GLY A 68 -2.20 4.68 -14.13
N ALA A 69 -1.73 4.38 -12.92
CA ALA A 69 -0.30 4.38 -12.62
C ALA A 69 0.47 3.49 -13.62
N ALA A 70 1.60 3.99 -14.12
CA ALA A 70 2.42 3.28 -15.11
C ALA A 70 3.16 2.09 -14.48
N GLN A 71 3.63 2.25 -13.26
CA GLN A 71 4.33 1.20 -12.51
C GLN A 71 4.15 1.40 -11.02
N VAL A 72 4.07 0.30 -10.27
CA VAL A 72 4.04 0.31 -8.82
C VAL A 72 5.10 -0.65 -8.28
N ILE A 73 6.01 -0.12 -7.50
CA ILE A 73 6.93 -0.92 -6.68
C ILE A 73 6.31 -1.03 -5.29
N GLY A 74 6.06 -2.23 -4.82
CA GLY A 74 5.56 -2.46 -3.46
C GLY A 74 6.67 -2.97 -2.55
N VAL A 75 6.75 -2.47 -1.33
CA VAL A 75 7.68 -2.95 -0.31
C VAL A 75 6.91 -3.34 0.95
N ASP A 76 7.23 -4.51 1.52
CA ASP A 76 6.62 -5.00 2.75
C ASP A 76 7.59 -5.86 3.56
N VAL A 77 7.48 -5.83 4.89
CA VAL A 77 8.23 -6.73 5.78
C VAL A 77 7.68 -8.16 5.75
N GLY A 78 6.41 -8.33 5.41
CA GLY A 78 5.76 -9.62 5.25
C GLY A 78 6.19 -10.32 3.96
N GLN A 79 5.79 -11.60 3.85
CA GLN A 79 6.05 -12.40 2.67
C GLN A 79 4.76 -13.07 2.18
N GLY A 80 4.61 -13.19 0.85
CA GLY A 80 3.54 -13.98 0.25
C GLY A 80 2.12 -13.46 0.49
N GLN A 81 1.95 -12.19 0.85
CA GLN A 81 0.64 -11.60 1.13
C GLN A 81 -0.03 -10.98 -0.10
N LEU A 82 0.76 -10.59 -1.10
CA LEU A 82 0.24 -9.91 -2.29
C LEU A 82 -0.77 -10.78 -3.03
N HIS A 83 -1.88 -10.18 -3.41
CA HIS A 83 -2.94 -10.86 -4.15
C HIS A 83 -2.41 -11.39 -5.50
N PRO A 84 -2.72 -12.66 -5.91
CA PRO A 84 -2.16 -13.28 -7.12
C PRO A 84 -2.37 -12.48 -8.40
N ARG A 85 -3.49 -11.79 -8.55
CA ARG A 85 -3.77 -10.91 -9.69
C ARG A 85 -2.74 -9.79 -9.82
N LEU A 86 -2.33 -9.19 -8.70
CA LEU A 86 -1.34 -8.12 -8.69
C LEU A 86 0.09 -8.66 -8.86
N ALA A 87 0.37 -9.83 -8.32
CA ALA A 87 1.66 -10.48 -8.51
C ALA A 87 1.91 -10.88 -9.98
N ALA A 88 0.85 -11.07 -10.77
CA ALA A 88 0.91 -11.38 -12.19
C ALA A 88 0.88 -10.14 -13.11
N ASP A 89 0.66 -8.93 -12.58
CA ASP A 89 0.62 -7.70 -13.37
C ASP A 89 2.05 -7.19 -13.63
N GLU A 90 2.43 -7.06 -14.89
CA GLU A 90 3.76 -6.63 -15.31
C GLU A 90 4.16 -5.23 -14.82
N ARG A 91 3.18 -4.41 -14.46
CA ARG A 91 3.39 -3.07 -13.88
C ARG A 91 3.76 -3.13 -12.40
N VAL A 92 3.62 -4.29 -11.75
CA VAL A 92 3.85 -4.46 -10.31
C VAL A 92 5.15 -5.19 -10.05
N ARG A 93 5.95 -4.66 -9.13
CA ARG A 93 7.07 -5.37 -8.52
C ARG A 93 6.93 -5.35 -7.02
N ALA A 94 6.91 -6.52 -6.40
CA ALA A 94 6.77 -6.65 -4.96
C ALA A 94 8.10 -7.11 -4.34
N LEU A 95 8.59 -6.34 -3.37
CA LEU A 95 9.79 -6.61 -2.60
C LEU A 95 9.37 -7.00 -1.19
N HIS A 96 9.57 -8.27 -0.86
CA HIS A 96 9.21 -8.86 0.43
C HIS A 96 10.38 -8.87 1.41
N GLY A 97 10.07 -8.84 2.71
CA GLY A 97 11.09 -8.85 3.76
C GLY A 97 11.86 -7.53 3.87
N VAL A 98 11.35 -6.45 3.30
CA VAL A 98 12.00 -5.13 3.27
C VAL A 98 11.45 -4.26 4.39
N ASN A 99 12.35 -3.78 5.27
CA ASN A 99 12.00 -2.83 6.30
C ASN A 99 12.13 -1.40 5.74
N ALA A 100 11.00 -0.71 5.62
CA ALA A 100 10.92 0.65 5.07
C ALA A 100 11.82 1.68 5.79
N ARG A 101 12.14 1.43 7.06
CA ARG A 101 13.05 2.29 7.83
C ARG A 101 14.48 2.36 7.25
N HIS A 102 14.87 1.31 6.54
CA HIS A 102 16.21 1.17 5.97
C HIS A 102 16.21 1.13 4.45
N LEU A 103 15.08 1.49 3.85
CA LEU A 103 14.93 1.49 2.40
C LEU A 103 15.83 2.56 1.78
N ASP A 104 16.54 2.17 0.73
CA ASP A 104 17.35 3.06 -0.08
C ASP A 104 17.30 2.70 -1.57
N ALA A 105 17.81 3.58 -2.42
CA ALA A 105 17.82 3.39 -3.86
C ALA A 105 18.63 2.15 -4.29
N SER A 106 19.71 1.83 -3.59
CA SER A 106 20.57 0.68 -3.95
C SER A 106 19.87 -0.64 -3.72
N MET A 107 19.08 -0.76 -2.65
CA MET A 107 18.25 -1.94 -2.39
C MET A 107 17.18 -2.13 -3.46
N LEU A 108 16.53 -1.04 -3.87
CA LEU A 108 15.51 -1.08 -4.94
C LEU A 108 16.13 -1.48 -6.28
N ILE A 109 17.27 -0.89 -6.64
CA ILE A 109 18.00 -1.22 -7.87
C ILE A 109 18.41 -2.69 -7.86
N ALA A 110 19.05 -3.18 -6.78
CA ALA A 110 19.48 -4.55 -6.66
C ALA A 110 18.30 -5.54 -6.79
N ALA A 111 17.23 -5.30 -6.05
CA ALA A 111 16.04 -6.16 -6.08
C ALA A 111 15.29 -6.15 -7.43
N CYS A 112 15.39 -5.07 -8.18
CA CYS A 112 14.77 -4.96 -9.51
C CYS A 112 15.67 -5.44 -10.65
N ALA A 113 16.99 -5.46 -10.46
CA ALA A 113 17.96 -5.93 -11.48
C ALA A 113 17.83 -7.44 -11.76
N ASP A 114 17.51 -8.23 -10.75
CA ASP A 114 17.45 -9.71 -10.86
C ASP A 114 16.20 -10.22 -11.60
N SER A 115 15.25 -9.35 -11.90
CA SER A 115 13.90 -9.76 -12.35
C SER A 115 13.70 -9.78 -13.86
N THR A 116 14.53 -9.09 -14.65
CA THR A 116 14.38 -9.09 -16.12
C THR A 116 15.69 -8.71 -16.84
N GLY A 117 16.30 -9.66 -17.50
CA GLY A 117 17.46 -9.43 -18.38
C GLY A 117 17.17 -8.58 -19.65
N THR A 118 16.06 -7.85 -19.71
CA THR A 118 15.59 -7.09 -20.89
C THR A 118 15.16 -5.64 -20.59
N GLY A 119 15.23 -5.20 -19.34
CA GLY A 119 14.83 -3.82 -18.95
C GLY A 119 16.03 -2.88 -18.94
N GLY A 120 15.83 -1.63 -19.39
CA GLY A 120 16.76 -0.53 -19.18
C GLY A 120 17.06 -0.29 -17.69
N PRO A 121 17.93 0.68 -17.35
CA PRO A 121 18.29 0.94 -15.96
C PRO A 121 17.00 1.25 -15.16
N PHE A 122 16.83 0.54 -14.03
CA PHE A 122 15.71 0.76 -13.13
C PHE A 122 15.82 2.16 -12.50
N ASP A 123 14.77 2.95 -12.64
CA ASP A 123 14.69 4.27 -11.99
C ASP A 123 14.17 4.08 -10.56
N SER A 124 15.02 4.34 -9.58
CA SER A 124 14.71 4.23 -8.16
C SER A 124 14.05 5.49 -7.58
N ASN A 125 13.73 6.49 -8.42
CA ASN A 125 13.02 7.69 -8.01
C ASN A 125 11.56 7.61 -8.42
N PHE A 126 10.68 8.08 -7.53
CA PHE A 126 9.23 7.96 -7.67
C PHE A 126 8.55 9.32 -7.82
N ASP A 127 7.50 9.35 -8.62
CA ASP A 127 6.61 10.50 -8.74
C ASP A 127 5.68 10.60 -7.53
N LEU A 128 5.27 9.44 -6.99
CA LEU A 128 4.39 9.34 -5.83
C LEU A 128 4.84 8.21 -4.91
N ILE A 129 4.91 8.51 -3.61
CA ILE A 129 5.06 7.50 -2.56
C ILE A 129 3.78 7.47 -1.74
N VAL A 130 3.17 6.29 -1.63
CA VAL A 130 2.02 6.05 -0.75
C VAL A 130 2.41 5.11 0.39
N ALA A 131 1.77 5.24 1.56
CA ALA A 131 2.02 4.31 2.67
C ALA A 131 0.80 4.11 3.57
N ASP A 132 0.53 2.83 3.92
CA ASP A 132 -0.40 2.39 4.97
C ASP A 132 0.34 1.50 5.97
N LEU A 133 1.24 2.09 6.76
CA LEU A 133 2.09 1.37 7.72
C LEU A 133 1.39 1.14 9.06
N SER A 134 1.72 0.03 9.72
CA SER A 134 1.27 -0.28 11.08
C SER A 134 2.47 -0.59 11.98
N PHE A 135 2.32 -0.31 13.27
CA PHE A 135 3.31 -0.59 14.32
C PHE A 135 4.64 0.16 14.19
N ILE A 136 4.66 1.25 13.46
CA ILE A 136 5.82 2.13 13.30
C ILE A 136 5.34 3.58 13.13
N SER A 137 6.06 4.52 13.71
CA SER A 137 5.84 5.95 13.45
C SER A 137 6.36 6.33 12.06
N LEU A 138 5.62 7.16 11.35
CA LEU A 138 6.03 7.70 10.05
C LEU A 138 7.31 8.53 10.16
N THR A 139 7.57 9.16 11.32
CA THR A 139 8.79 9.95 11.54
C THR A 139 10.07 9.11 11.42
N LEU A 140 9.98 7.80 11.66
CA LEU A 140 11.12 6.87 11.52
C LEU A 140 11.34 6.40 10.07
N VAL A 141 10.33 6.53 9.22
CA VAL A 141 10.34 6.02 7.83
C VAL A 141 10.58 7.15 6.83
N LEU A 142 10.02 8.33 7.07
CA LEU A 142 10.14 9.49 6.20
C LEU A 142 11.58 9.84 5.76
N PRO A 143 12.60 9.78 6.65
CA PRO A 143 13.98 10.04 6.23
C PRO A 143 14.52 9.09 5.15
N ALA A 144 14.03 7.84 5.11
CA ALA A 144 14.40 6.86 4.10
C ALA A 144 13.62 7.06 2.80
N LEU A 145 12.38 7.56 2.87
CA LEU A 145 11.52 7.75 1.70
C LEU A 145 11.81 9.04 0.94
N ALA A 146 12.12 10.13 1.64
CA ALA A 146 12.31 11.44 1.00
C ALA A 146 13.39 11.46 -0.10
N PRO A 147 14.56 10.77 0.04
CA PRO A 147 15.56 10.71 -1.02
C PRO A 147 15.12 9.93 -2.27
N LEU A 148 14.04 9.12 -2.17
CA LEU A 148 13.50 8.33 -3.28
C LEU A 148 12.49 9.11 -4.13
N LEU A 149 12.16 10.34 -3.76
CA LEU A 149 11.27 11.18 -4.54
C LEU A 149 12.02 11.88 -5.68
N ARG A 150 11.36 11.97 -6.81
CA ARG A 150 11.75 12.89 -7.88
C ARG A 150 11.58 14.34 -7.45
N ALA A 151 12.25 15.25 -8.16
CA ALA A 151 11.93 16.67 -8.04
C ALA A 151 10.43 16.86 -8.33
N ASN A 152 9.71 17.52 -7.41
CA ASN A 152 8.24 17.67 -7.43
C ASN A 152 7.44 16.37 -7.19
N GLY A 153 8.08 15.28 -6.81
CA GLY A 153 7.39 14.08 -6.35
C GLY A 153 6.58 14.33 -5.08
N GLN A 154 5.54 13.56 -4.89
CA GLN A 154 4.58 13.74 -3.80
C GLN A 154 4.53 12.54 -2.87
N VAL A 155 4.10 12.75 -1.64
CA VAL A 155 3.82 11.68 -0.67
C VAL A 155 2.38 11.75 -0.20
N LEU A 156 1.73 10.59 -0.10
CA LEU A 156 0.38 10.45 0.43
C LEU A 156 0.38 9.32 1.47
N LEU A 157 0.39 9.67 2.74
CA LEU A 157 0.62 8.76 3.84
C LEU A 157 -0.59 8.69 4.74
N LEU A 158 -0.99 7.47 5.12
CA LEU A 158 -2.01 7.26 6.12
C LEU A 158 -1.40 7.42 7.52
N VAL A 159 -1.75 8.51 8.19
CA VAL A 159 -1.33 8.77 9.58
C VAL A 159 -2.22 7.97 10.53
N LYS A 160 -1.60 7.19 11.39
CA LYS A 160 -2.28 6.42 12.44
C LYS A 160 -1.84 6.95 13.81
N PRO A 161 -2.62 7.82 14.45
CA PRO A 161 -2.20 8.50 15.69
C PRO A 161 -1.69 7.54 16.77
N GLN A 162 -2.27 6.34 16.87
CA GLN A 162 -1.85 5.32 17.84
C GLN A 162 -0.42 4.81 17.65
N PHE A 163 0.23 5.07 16.51
CA PHE A 163 1.63 4.73 16.25
C PHE A 163 2.56 5.93 16.29
N GLU A 164 2.00 7.13 16.40
CA GLU A 164 2.76 8.39 16.49
C GLU A 164 2.89 8.89 17.92
N LEU A 165 1.96 8.51 18.81
CA LEU A 165 1.89 8.99 20.18
C LEU A 165 2.61 8.04 21.17
N GLN A 166 2.91 8.57 22.36
CA GLN A 166 3.45 7.77 23.45
C GLN A 166 2.35 6.82 24.00
N PRO A 167 2.72 5.65 24.53
CA PRO A 167 1.75 4.69 25.10
C PRO A 167 0.82 5.29 26.17
N ALA A 168 1.29 6.32 26.90
CA ALA A 168 0.50 7.02 27.91
C ALA A 168 -0.68 7.81 27.34
N ASP A 169 -0.59 8.24 26.07
CA ASP A 169 -1.60 9.04 25.38
C ASP A 169 -2.61 8.15 24.62
N ILE A 170 -2.41 6.84 24.67
CA ILE A 170 -3.25 5.87 23.96
C ILE A 170 -4.18 5.18 24.95
N GLY A 171 -5.49 5.35 24.76
CA GLY A 171 -6.51 4.71 25.56
C GLY A 171 -6.71 3.23 25.25
N LYS A 172 -7.61 2.58 26.01
CA LYS A 172 -7.97 1.18 25.84
C LYS A 172 -8.49 0.93 24.40
N GLY A 173 -7.93 -0.09 23.75
CA GLY A 173 -8.27 -0.42 22.36
C GLY A 173 -7.54 0.39 21.29
N GLY A 174 -6.49 1.14 21.64
CA GLY A 174 -5.71 1.94 20.69
C GLY A 174 -6.38 3.25 20.28
N ILE A 175 -7.40 3.69 21.03
CA ILE A 175 -8.12 4.92 20.76
C ILE A 175 -7.37 6.08 21.44
N VAL A 176 -6.97 7.05 20.62
CA VAL A 176 -6.41 8.32 21.10
C VAL A 176 -7.58 9.20 21.62
N ARG A 177 -7.39 9.77 22.79
CA ARG A 177 -8.33 10.73 23.38
C ARG A 177 -7.68 12.10 23.41
N ASP A 178 -8.49 13.11 23.12
CA ASP A 178 -8.12 14.53 23.30
C ASP A 178 -7.84 14.81 24.77
#